data_933a64e29650d1938e0c624646390c8d
#
_entry.id   933a64e29650d1938e0c624646390c8d
#
_cell.length_a   1.000
_cell.length_b   1.000
_cell.length_c   1.000
_cell.angle_alpha   90.00
_cell.angle_beta   90.00
_cell.angle_gamma   90.00
#
_symmetry.space_group_name_H-M   'P 1'
#
loop_
_entity.id
_entity.type
_entity.pdbx_description
1 polymer ?
#
loop_
_entity_poly.entity_id
_entity_poly.type
_entity_poly.pdbx_seq_one_letter_code
_entity_poly.pdbx_strand_id
1 'polypeptide(L)'
;MRLVSTVLDGPDVRALAEFYRDLLGWSYRPGDEPPPPGEPDPRGEDWLVLRGPQGRQLAFQQVPGLTPSTWPDQSVPQQLHLDFAVATVEELQAEHDHALRLGATVRLDRTDDPDEPLWVFADPAGHPFCIFVAPEQA
;
A
#
# COMPACT_ATOMS: atom_id res chain seq x y z
N MET A 1 -16.05 21.00 -2.06
CA MET A 1 -14.70 20.41 -1.89
C MET A 1 -14.85 18.93 -1.58
N ARG A 2 -14.03 18.06 -2.19
CA ARG A 2 -14.05 16.62 -1.92
C ARG A 2 -12.63 16.08 -1.81
N LEU A 3 -12.44 15.07 -0.96
CA LEU A 3 -11.18 14.34 -0.90
C LEU A 3 -11.07 13.44 -2.13
N VAL A 4 -10.00 13.54 -2.91
CA VAL A 4 -9.81 12.79 -4.15
C VAL A 4 -8.91 11.58 -3.95
N SER A 5 -7.74 11.78 -3.34
CA SER A 5 -6.72 10.71 -3.23
C SER A 5 -5.93 10.85 -1.93
N THR A 6 -5.41 9.71 -1.47
CA THR A 6 -4.24 9.68 -0.60
C THR A 6 -3.01 9.56 -1.49
N VAL A 7 -1.99 10.39 -1.26
CA VAL A 7 -0.77 10.44 -2.08
C VAL A 7 0.39 9.87 -1.28
N LEU A 8 1.09 8.90 -1.87
CA LEU A 8 2.31 8.31 -1.29
C LEU A 8 3.52 8.70 -2.14
N ASP A 9 4.54 9.22 -1.49
CA ASP A 9 5.82 9.50 -2.14
C ASP A 9 6.65 8.23 -2.31
N GLY A 10 7.43 8.16 -3.37
CA GLY A 10 8.36 7.05 -3.54
C GLY A 10 9.49 7.39 -4.50
N PRO A 11 10.69 6.83 -4.28
CA PRO A 11 11.81 6.99 -5.21
C PRO A 11 11.68 6.11 -6.47
N ASP A 12 10.74 5.18 -6.46
CA ASP A 12 10.34 4.35 -7.61
C ASP A 12 8.83 4.13 -7.56
N VAL A 13 8.07 5.11 -8.10
CA VAL A 13 6.60 5.05 -7.99
C VAL A 13 5.98 4.00 -8.88
N ARG A 14 6.62 3.59 -9.99
CA ARG A 14 6.10 2.47 -10.78
C ARG A 14 6.10 1.18 -9.95
N ALA A 15 7.21 0.88 -9.27
CA ALA A 15 7.28 -0.29 -8.41
C ALA A 15 6.29 -0.21 -7.24
N LEU A 16 6.17 0.97 -6.63
CA LEU A 16 5.23 1.19 -5.52
C LEU A 16 3.77 1.04 -5.96
N ALA A 17 3.41 1.61 -7.09
CA ALA A 17 2.06 1.48 -7.66
C ALA A 17 1.74 0.04 -8.04
N GLU A 18 2.69 -0.69 -8.65
CA GLU A 18 2.52 -2.11 -9.00
C GLU A 18 2.31 -2.96 -7.75
N PHE A 19 3.02 -2.66 -6.65
CA PHE A 19 2.81 -3.33 -5.37
C PHE A 19 1.34 -3.22 -4.93
N TYR A 20 0.79 -1.99 -4.88
CA TYR A 20 -0.58 -1.79 -4.44
C TYR A 20 -1.60 -2.29 -5.47
N ARG A 21 -1.30 -2.21 -6.76
CA ARG A 21 -2.17 -2.78 -7.79
C ARG A 21 -2.35 -4.28 -7.58
N ASP A 22 -1.26 -4.99 -7.36
CA ASP A 22 -1.29 -6.44 -7.14
C ASP A 22 -1.90 -6.80 -5.78
N LEU A 23 -1.58 -6.03 -4.72
CA LEU A 23 -2.12 -6.28 -3.39
C LEU A 23 -3.64 -6.08 -3.33
N LEU A 24 -4.13 -5.00 -3.93
CA LEU A 24 -5.53 -4.57 -3.80
C LEU A 24 -6.41 -5.03 -4.97
N GLY A 25 -5.83 -5.40 -6.10
CA GLY A 25 -6.57 -5.71 -7.31
C GLY A 25 -7.22 -4.48 -7.96
N TRP A 26 -6.68 -3.29 -7.71
CA TRP A 26 -7.18 -2.05 -8.28
C TRP A 26 -6.63 -1.82 -9.70
N SER A 27 -7.19 -0.84 -10.40
CA SER A 27 -6.82 -0.53 -11.77
C SER A 27 -6.16 0.85 -11.86
N TYR A 28 -5.22 1.00 -12.80
CA TYR A 28 -4.67 2.33 -13.09
C TYR A 28 -5.72 3.26 -13.70
N ARG A 29 -5.60 4.54 -13.40
CA ARG A 29 -6.24 5.58 -14.22
C ARG A 29 -5.81 5.37 -15.68
N PRO A 30 -6.74 5.48 -16.65
CA PRO A 30 -6.38 5.32 -18.06
C PRO A 30 -5.19 6.18 -18.46
N GLY A 31 -4.19 5.55 -19.07
CA GLY A 31 -2.94 6.18 -19.48
C GLY A 31 -1.79 6.01 -18.50
N ASP A 32 -2.05 5.54 -17.27
CA ASP A 32 -1.01 5.34 -16.24
C ASP A 32 -0.47 3.90 -16.21
N GLU A 33 -0.97 3.01 -17.05
CA GLU A 33 -0.55 1.62 -17.12
C GLU A 33 0.95 1.52 -17.45
N PRO A 34 1.66 0.45 -16.98
CA PRO A 34 3.06 0.27 -17.34
C PRO A 34 3.20 0.13 -18.87
N PRO A 35 4.26 0.70 -19.45
CA PRO A 35 4.55 0.50 -20.87
C PRO A 35 5.03 -0.94 -21.11
N PRO A 36 5.08 -1.37 -22.39
CA PRO A 36 5.73 -2.63 -22.73
C PRO A 36 7.17 -2.67 -22.25
N PRO A 37 7.71 -3.87 -21.92
CA PRO A 37 9.08 -3.99 -21.45
C PRO A 37 10.10 -3.36 -22.42
N GLY A 38 11.04 -2.59 -21.83
CA GLY A 38 12.10 -1.93 -22.58
C GLY A 38 11.72 -0.57 -23.18
N GLU A 39 10.47 -0.14 -23.08
CA GLU A 39 10.04 1.19 -23.51
C GLU A 39 10.15 2.21 -22.36
N PRO A 40 10.35 3.52 -22.69
CA PRO A 40 10.36 4.57 -21.68
C PRO A 40 9.05 4.63 -20.90
N ASP A 41 9.15 4.97 -19.61
CA ASP A 41 8.01 5.10 -18.70
C ASP A 41 7.97 6.51 -18.09
N PRO A 42 7.62 7.54 -18.87
CA PRO A 42 7.63 8.91 -18.36
C PRO A 42 6.65 9.16 -17.22
N ARG A 43 5.50 8.48 -17.21
CA ARG A 43 4.52 8.62 -16.12
C ARG A 43 5.01 7.96 -14.84
N GLY A 44 5.73 6.84 -14.94
CA GLY A 44 6.36 6.18 -13.81
C GLY A 44 7.54 6.95 -13.22
N GLU A 45 7.96 8.03 -13.85
CA GLU A 45 8.98 8.96 -13.35
C GLU A 45 8.37 10.24 -12.75
N ASP A 46 7.05 10.31 -12.64
CA ASP A 46 6.33 11.51 -12.21
C ASP A 46 5.19 11.16 -11.24
N TRP A 47 4.05 10.72 -11.76
CA TRP A 47 2.81 10.58 -11.00
C TRP A 47 1.95 9.46 -11.56
N LEU A 48 1.45 8.58 -10.68
CA LEU A 48 0.56 7.47 -11.05
C LEU A 48 -0.68 7.47 -10.16
N VAL A 49 -1.80 7.01 -10.69
CA VAL A 49 -3.06 6.90 -9.93
C VAL A 49 -3.65 5.49 -10.09
N LEU A 50 -3.98 4.88 -8.96
CA LEU A 50 -4.80 3.67 -8.88
C LEU A 50 -6.20 4.03 -8.43
N ARG A 51 -7.19 3.41 -9.06
CA ARG A 51 -8.61 3.57 -8.74
C ARG A 51 -9.19 2.27 -8.23
N GLY A 52 -9.85 2.36 -7.10
CA GLY A 52 -10.52 1.24 -6.45
C GLY A 52 -12.03 1.45 -6.36
N PRO A 53 -12.72 0.54 -5.66
CA PRO A 53 -14.17 0.61 -5.52
C PRO A 53 -14.61 1.84 -4.72
N GLN A 54 -15.83 2.28 -4.94
CA GLN A 54 -16.47 3.37 -4.20
C GLN A 54 -15.74 4.71 -4.29
N GLY A 55 -15.06 4.96 -5.41
CA GLY A 55 -14.35 6.20 -5.65
C GLY A 55 -13.03 6.34 -4.88
N ARG A 56 -12.55 5.28 -4.25
CA ARG A 56 -11.26 5.32 -3.55
C ARG A 56 -10.11 5.41 -4.56
N GLN A 57 -9.12 6.22 -4.23
CA GLN A 57 -7.93 6.38 -5.06
C GLN A 57 -6.67 6.44 -4.20
N LEU A 58 -5.59 5.86 -4.72
CA LEU A 58 -4.22 6.07 -4.26
C LEU A 58 -3.44 6.70 -5.39
N ALA A 59 -2.68 7.73 -5.09
CA ALA A 59 -1.76 8.34 -6.03
C ALA A 59 -0.33 8.18 -5.53
N PHE A 60 0.62 8.21 -6.46
CA PHE A 60 2.03 7.96 -6.16
C PHE A 60 2.84 9.05 -6.81
N GLN A 61 3.63 9.77 -6.00
CA GLN A 61 4.45 10.89 -6.45
C GLN A 61 5.92 10.51 -6.42
N GLN A 62 6.60 10.64 -7.56
CA GLN A 62 8.03 10.39 -7.64
C GLN A 62 8.80 11.47 -6.89
N VAL A 63 9.74 11.04 -6.04
CA VAL A 63 10.65 11.91 -5.31
C VAL A 63 12.06 11.36 -5.44
N PRO A 64 13.13 12.21 -5.37
CA PRO A 64 14.49 11.74 -5.56
C PRO A 64 15.01 10.85 -4.41
N GLY A 65 14.39 10.95 -3.23
CA GLY A 65 14.74 10.14 -2.08
C GLY A 65 13.67 10.24 -1.02
N LEU A 66 13.54 9.18 -0.22
CA LEU A 66 12.59 9.11 0.87
C LEU A 66 13.23 8.34 2.02
N THR A 67 13.24 8.92 3.21
CA THR A 67 13.64 8.20 4.42
C THR A 67 12.45 7.36 4.89
N PRO A 68 12.56 6.01 4.89
CA PRO A 68 11.46 5.16 5.33
C PRO A 68 11.09 5.43 6.79
N SER A 69 9.79 5.38 7.10
CA SER A 69 9.33 5.40 8.48
C SER A 69 9.82 4.15 9.23
N THR A 70 10.14 4.31 10.49
CA THR A 70 10.49 3.19 11.39
C THR A 70 9.32 2.80 12.30
N TRP A 71 8.16 3.45 12.10
CA TRP A 71 6.99 3.16 12.93
C TRP A 71 6.70 1.65 13.00
N PRO A 72 6.40 1.07 14.20
CA PRO A 72 6.03 1.74 15.47
C PRO A 72 7.15 2.40 16.25
N ASP A 73 8.42 2.18 15.90
CA ASP A 73 9.52 2.94 16.48
C ASP A 73 9.44 4.41 16.04
N GLN A 74 9.71 5.35 16.93
CA GLN A 74 9.52 6.78 16.70
C GLN A 74 10.78 7.50 16.20
N SER A 75 11.85 6.79 15.88
CA SER A 75 13.09 7.41 15.36
C SER A 75 12.84 8.15 14.05
N VAL A 76 12.05 7.54 13.15
CA VAL A 76 11.48 8.19 11.97
C VAL A 76 9.98 7.94 12.01
N PRO A 77 9.20 8.89 12.53
CA PRO A 77 7.78 8.67 12.75
C PRO A 77 7.00 8.58 11.42
N GLN A 78 5.87 7.89 11.48
CA GLN A 78 4.92 7.94 10.38
C GLN A 78 4.20 9.30 10.35
N GLN A 79 3.79 9.72 9.16
CA GLN A 79 2.87 10.85 9.01
C GLN A 79 1.42 10.37 8.89
N LEU A 80 1.25 9.18 8.31
CA LEU A 80 -0.02 8.47 8.21
C LEU A 80 0.26 7.00 7.91
N HIS A 81 -0.75 6.16 7.98
CA HIS A 81 -0.71 4.80 7.45
C HIS A 81 -2.04 4.44 6.82
N LEU A 82 -2.03 3.42 5.97
CA LEU A 82 -3.24 2.87 5.38
C LEU A 82 -3.71 1.70 6.22
N ASP A 83 -5.02 1.57 6.41
CA ASP A 83 -5.66 0.42 7.05
C ASP A 83 -6.48 -0.35 6.03
N PHE A 84 -6.23 -1.67 5.97
CA PHE A 84 -7.02 -2.59 5.18
C PHE A 84 -7.65 -3.62 6.09
N ALA A 85 -8.87 -4.06 5.77
CA ALA A 85 -9.58 -5.06 6.55
C ALA A 85 -9.84 -6.31 5.71
N VAL A 86 -9.76 -7.45 6.38
CA VAL A 86 -10.23 -8.76 5.88
C VAL A 86 -11.29 -9.29 6.83
N ALA A 87 -12.09 -10.25 6.38
CA ALA A 87 -13.21 -10.74 7.18
C ALA A 87 -12.81 -11.83 8.18
N THR A 88 -11.75 -12.59 7.91
CA THR A 88 -11.36 -13.77 8.71
C THR A 88 -9.87 -13.81 8.98
N VAL A 89 -9.49 -14.59 10.00
CA VAL A 89 -8.07 -14.84 10.33
C VAL A 89 -7.36 -15.58 9.19
N GLU A 90 -8.05 -16.47 8.49
CA GLU A 90 -7.50 -17.21 7.35
C GLU A 90 -7.18 -16.26 6.20
N GLU A 91 -8.06 -15.29 5.94
CA GLU A 91 -7.80 -14.25 4.94
C GLU A 91 -6.64 -13.34 5.37
N LEU A 92 -6.53 -13.03 6.67
CA LEU A 92 -5.42 -12.25 7.20
C LEU A 92 -4.09 -12.94 6.92
N GLN A 93 -4.00 -14.25 7.17
CA GLN A 93 -2.78 -15.01 6.90
C GLN A 93 -2.47 -15.06 5.41
N ALA A 94 -3.48 -15.25 4.58
CA ALA A 94 -3.32 -15.27 3.12
C ALA A 94 -2.79 -13.92 2.59
N GLU A 95 -3.32 -12.82 3.10
CA GLU A 95 -2.84 -11.48 2.71
C GLU A 95 -1.46 -11.15 3.27
N HIS A 96 -1.11 -11.66 4.45
CA HIS A 96 0.25 -11.59 4.97
C HIS A 96 1.25 -12.23 3.98
N ASP A 97 0.98 -13.46 3.57
CA ASP A 97 1.85 -14.19 2.65
C ASP A 97 1.93 -13.49 1.28
N HIS A 98 0.81 -12.98 0.80
CA HIS A 98 0.71 -12.23 -0.44
C HIS A 98 1.54 -10.93 -0.38
N ALA A 99 1.38 -10.15 0.69
CA ALA A 99 2.13 -8.91 0.87
C ALA A 99 3.65 -9.14 0.88
N LEU A 100 4.11 -10.18 1.58
CA LEU A 100 5.53 -10.51 1.61
C LEU A 100 6.07 -10.93 0.24
N ARG A 101 5.29 -11.70 -0.54
CA ARG A 101 5.67 -12.06 -1.91
C ARG A 101 5.81 -10.84 -2.82
N LEU A 102 5.03 -9.79 -2.58
CA LEU A 102 5.07 -8.55 -3.36
C LEU A 102 6.16 -7.57 -2.90
N GLY A 103 6.85 -7.84 -1.80
CA GLY A 103 7.95 -7.02 -1.33
C GLY A 103 7.72 -6.21 -0.07
N ALA A 104 6.59 -6.40 0.61
CA ALA A 104 6.36 -5.80 1.94
C ALA A 104 7.24 -6.47 2.99
N THR A 105 7.52 -5.74 4.06
CA THR A 105 8.19 -6.25 5.26
C THR A 105 7.27 -6.15 6.47
N VAL A 106 7.40 -7.09 7.40
CA VAL A 106 6.64 -7.04 8.65
C VAL A 106 7.33 -6.09 9.64
N ARG A 107 6.54 -5.18 10.21
CA ARG A 107 6.98 -4.25 11.26
C ARG A 107 6.52 -4.67 12.64
N LEU A 108 5.32 -5.23 12.77
CA LEU A 108 4.76 -5.64 14.04
C LEU A 108 3.73 -6.74 13.81
N ASP A 109 3.81 -7.78 14.66
CA ASP A 109 2.85 -8.88 14.71
C ASP A 109 1.96 -8.69 15.94
N ARG A 110 0.67 -8.43 15.70
CA ARG A 110 -0.37 -8.40 16.75
C ARG A 110 -1.48 -9.40 16.46
N THR A 111 -1.14 -10.51 15.85
CA THR A 111 -2.11 -11.57 15.52
C THR A 111 -2.62 -12.31 16.75
N ASP A 112 -1.96 -12.16 17.89
CA ASP A 112 -2.38 -12.72 19.18
C ASP A 112 -3.43 -11.87 19.91
N ASP A 113 -3.77 -10.69 19.42
CA ASP A 113 -4.86 -9.88 19.95
C ASP A 113 -6.19 -10.54 19.57
N PRO A 114 -6.98 -11.05 20.55
CA PRO A 114 -8.22 -11.75 20.21
C PRO A 114 -9.34 -10.83 19.72
N ASP A 115 -9.25 -9.53 20.03
CA ASP A 115 -10.29 -8.57 19.65
C ASP A 115 -10.03 -8.01 18.26
N GLU A 116 -8.77 -7.80 17.90
CA GLU A 116 -8.39 -7.24 16.60
C GLU A 116 -7.04 -7.83 16.15
N PRO A 117 -7.03 -9.07 15.63
CA PRO A 117 -5.81 -9.61 15.04
C PRO A 117 -5.35 -8.75 13.88
N LEU A 118 -4.06 -8.34 13.89
CA LEU A 118 -3.53 -7.49 12.84
C LEU A 118 -2.02 -7.71 12.62
N TRP A 119 -1.60 -7.35 11.41
CA TRP A 119 -0.21 -7.18 11.03
C TRP A 119 0.06 -5.71 10.70
N VAL A 120 1.23 -5.21 11.10
CA VAL A 120 1.78 -3.95 10.60
C VAL A 120 2.89 -4.27 9.63
N PHE A 121 2.80 -3.70 8.42
CA PHE A 121 3.78 -3.86 7.34
C PHE A 121 4.39 -2.52 6.98
N ALA A 122 5.51 -2.58 6.26
CA ALA A 122 5.99 -1.48 5.43
C ALA A 122 5.92 -1.89 3.96
N ASP A 123 5.47 -0.97 3.10
CA ASP A 123 5.48 -1.18 1.66
C ASP A 123 6.91 -1.03 1.09
N PRO A 124 7.15 -1.27 -0.22
CA PRO A 124 8.49 -1.17 -0.80
C PRO A 124 9.17 0.20 -0.66
N ALA A 125 8.42 1.28 -0.47
CA ALA A 125 8.97 2.61 -0.20
C ALA A 125 9.16 2.89 1.30
N GLY A 126 8.66 2.01 2.17
CA GLY A 126 8.76 2.13 3.62
C GLY A 126 7.57 2.79 4.28
N HIS A 127 6.46 3.02 3.58
CA HIS A 127 5.24 3.51 4.21
C HIS A 127 4.56 2.42 5.02
N PRO A 128 4.16 2.70 6.27
CA PRO A 128 3.44 1.71 7.07
C PRO A 128 2.01 1.51 6.56
N PHE A 129 1.56 0.26 6.61
CA PHE A 129 0.15 -0.08 6.45
C PHE A 129 -0.21 -1.27 7.33
N CYS A 130 -1.49 -1.37 7.67
CA CYS A 130 -2.01 -2.43 8.52
C CYS A 130 -3.03 -3.27 7.74
N ILE A 131 -3.06 -4.56 8.02
CA ILE A 131 -4.16 -5.43 7.64
C ILE A 131 -4.70 -6.03 8.93
N PHE A 132 -6.00 -5.92 9.15
CA PHE A 132 -6.65 -6.40 10.35
C PHE A 132 -7.94 -7.15 10.03
N VAL A 133 -8.41 -7.94 11.00
CA VAL A 133 -9.67 -8.65 10.85
C VAL A 133 -10.80 -7.76 11.35
N ALA A 134 -11.72 -7.42 10.44
CA ALA A 134 -12.98 -6.77 10.78
C ALA A 134 -14.10 -7.49 10.01
N PRO A 135 -15.08 -8.09 10.69
CA PRO A 135 -16.21 -8.70 10.01
C PRO A 135 -16.90 -7.67 9.11
N GLU A 136 -17.35 -8.13 7.94
CA GLU A 136 -18.15 -7.27 7.07
C GLU A 136 -19.38 -6.77 7.84
N GLN A 137 -19.63 -5.48 7.75
CA GLN A 137 -20.85 -4.91 8.29
C GLN A 137 -22.04 -5.32 7.42
N ALA A 138 -23.03 -5.89 8.04
CA ALA A 138 -24.25 -6.27 7.37
C ALA A 138 -25.05 -5.04 6.90
#